data_d1746019f86d37e62c4dd8fd12c3fbce
#
_entry.id   d1746019f86d37e62c4dd8fd12c3fbce
#
_cell.length_a   1.000
_cell.length_b   1.000
_cell.length_c   1.000
_cell.angle_alpha   90.00
_cell.angle_beta   90.00
_cell.angle_gamma   90.00
#
_symmetry.space_group_name_H-M   'P 1'
#
loop_
_entity.id
_entity.type
_entity.pdbx_description
1 polymer ?
#
loop_
_entity_poly.entity_id
_entity_poly.type
_entity_poly.pdbx_seq_one_letter_code
_entity_poly.pdbx_strand_id
1 'polypeptide(L)'
;MIDIKNLTMVYGGRAVLDKLDLKLEEGQIIGLLGENGSGKTTLLRILAGLERNYKGDVKIKGENPGGLTNSLISYQPDHLAIDDNLKIVEIVDLYRKFYEDFQSNKFYDLLEKFDISKDLKMKECSKGMRDKVQIALTLSRKAKIYLLDEPISGVDPKSRKIVIDTIIDNFDYQGILLISTHLISAVENILDRAIFLDKGKIIINQSADEIREDKGMTIEEYFVEVM
;
A
#
# COMPACT_ATOMS: atom_id res chain seq x y z
N MET A 1 -7.09 -10.57 -8.99
CA MET A 1 -8.35 -10.44 -8.22
C MET A 1 -8.13 -10.90 -6.78
N ILE A 2 -8.61 -10.13 -5.82
CA ILE A 2 -8.62 -10.46 -4.39
C ILE A 2 -10.08 -10.65 -3.98
N ASP A 3 -10.38 -11.73 -3.26
CA ASP A 3 -11.74 -12.05 -2.75
C ASP A 3 -11.64 -12.33 -1.25
N ILE A 4 -12.38 -11.56 -0.45
CA ILE A 4 -12.41 -11.62 1.01
C ILE A 4 -13.85 -11.85 1.44
N LYS A 5 -14.06 -12.89 2.27
CA LYS A 5 -15.38 -13.23 2.79
C LYS A 5 -15.35 -13.41 4.31
N ASN A 6 -16.18 -12.63 4.99
CA ASN A 6 -16.40 -12.70 6.43
C ASN A 6 -15.10 -12.63 7.25
N LEU A 7 -14.14 -11.79 6.80
CA LEU A 7 -12.82 -11.65 7.43
C LEU A 7 -12.95 -11.00 8.80
N THR A 8 -12.50 -11.70 9.82
CA THR A 8 -12.46 -11.20 11.20
C THR A 8 -11.09 -11.41 11.80
N MET A 9 -10.50 -10.34 12.33
CA MET A 9 -9.21 -10.35 13.03
C MET A 9 -9.35 -9.74 14.41
N VAL A 10 -8.83 -10.46 15.42
CA VAL A 10 -8.93 -10.06 16.83
C VAL A 10 -7.55 -9.98 17.46
N TYR A 11 -7.24 -8.84 18.10
CA TYR A 11 -6.08 -8.67 18.95
C TYR A 11 -6.50 -8.34 20.37
N GLY A 12 -5.98 -9.08 21.35
CA GLY A 12 -6.27 -8.82 22.77
C GLY A 12 -7.75 -8.81 23.13
N GLY A 13 -8.58 -9.62 22.47
CA GLY A 13 -10.04 -9.68 22.68
C GLY A 13 -10.85 -8.59 21.92
N ARG A 14 -10.18 -7.66 21.24
CA ARG A 14 -10.85 -6.62 20.44
C ARG A 14 -10.80 -6.97 18.95
N ALA A 15 -11.92 -6.94 18.28
CA ALA A 15 -11.98 -7.08 16.83
C ALA A 15 -11.39 -5.82 16.17
N VAL A 16 -10.36 -6.03 15.35
CA VAL A 16 -9.72 -4.99 14.54
C VAL A 16 -10.26 -5.02 13.11
N LEU A 17 -10.65 -6.21 12.62
CA LEU A 17 -11.50 -6.38 11.44
C LEU A 17 -12.71 -7.23 11.86
N ASP A 18 -13.91 -6.84 11.45
CA ASP A 18 -15.16 -7.45 11.87
C ASP A 18 -16.05 -7.82 10.67
N LYS A 19 -16.00 -9.10 10.29
CA LYS A 19 -16.81 -9.71 9.21
C LYS A 19 -16.75 -8.94 7.90
N LEU A 20 -15.55 -8.57 7.50
CA LEU A 20 -15.29 -7.76 6.31
C LEU A 20 -15.43 -8.61 5.06
N ASP A 21 -16.27 -8.15 4.12
CA ASP A 21 -16.39 -8.68 2.77
C ASP A 21 -15.85 -7.67 1.78
N LEU A 22 -14.95 -8.10 0.86
CA LEU A 22 -14.32 -7.22 -0.10
C LEU A 22 -13.87 -8.00 -1.34
N LYS A 23 -14.15 -7.42 -2.51
CA LYS A 23 -13.64 -7.92 -3.78
C LYS A 23 -12.90 -6.82 -4.50
N LEU A 24 -11.63 -7.08 -4.89
CA LEU A 24 -10.81 -6.15 -5.65
C LEU A 24 -10.47 -6.76 -7.00
N GLU A 25 -10.62 -5.97 -8.05
CA GLU A 25 -10.35 -6.37 -9.43
C GLU A 25 -9.06 -5.76 -9.94
N GLU A 26 -8.48 -6.36 -10.96
CA GLU A 26 -7.26 -5.86 -11.62
C GLU A 26 -7.58 -4.58 -12.41
N GLY A 27 -6.56 -3.78 -12.70
CA GLY A 27 -6.70 -2.55 -13.49
C GLY A 27 -7.08 -1.31 -12.69
N GLN A 28 -6.97 -1.32 -11.37
CA GLN A 28 -7.45 -0.23 -10.53
C GLN A 28 -6.40 0.26 -9.52
N ILE A 29 -6.39 1.58 -9.32
CA ILE A 29 -5.77 2.24 -8.18
C ILE A 29 -6.85 2.46 -7.11
N ILE A 30 -6.67 1.80 -5.96
CA ILE A 30 -7.69 1.70 -4.93
C ILE A 30 -7.18 2.40 -3.66
N GLY A 31 -7.95 3.35 -3.13
CA GLY A 31 -7.72 3.98 -1.84
C GLY A 31 -8.41 3.20 -0.71
N LEU A 32 -7.63 2.71 0.25
CA LEU A 32 -8.13 2.20 1.52
C LEU A 32 -8.03 3.33 2.55
N LEU A 33 -9.12 4.05 2.73
CA LEU A 33 -9.18 5.31 3.43
C LEU A 33 -9.81 5.13 4.82
N GLY A 34 -9.28 5.80 5.83
CA GLY A 34 -9.80 5.68 7.19
C GLY A 34 -8.85 6.30 8.21
N GLU A 35 -9.35 6.55 9.40
CA GLU A 35 -8.56 7.07 10.50
C GLU A 35 -7.50 6.08 10.98
N ASN A 36 -6.57 6.57 11.81
CA ASN A 36 -5.60 5.71 12.47
C ASN A 36 -6.30 4.70 13.40
N GLY A 37 -5.91 3.42 13.29
CA GLY A 37 -6.54 2.35 14.06
C GLY A 37 -7.83 1.78 13.47
N SER A 38 -8.27 2.20 12.27
CA SER A 38 -9.46 1.64 11.60
C SER A 38 -9.28 0.20 11.11
N GLY A 39 -8.03 -0.29 10.99
CA GLY A 39 -7.72 -1.67 10.55
C GLY A 39 -6.99 -1.77 9.20
N LYS A 40 -6.64 -0.65 8.54
CA LYS A 40 -5.96 -0.61 7.22
C LYS A 40 -4.69 -1.47 7.18
N THR A 41 -3.73 -1.18 8.04
CA THR A 41 -2.47 -1.94 8.16
C THR A 41 -2.71 -3.42 8.39
N THR A 42 -3.69 -3.78 9.24
CA THR A 42 -4.03 -5.18 9.52
C THR A 42 -4.53 -5.88 8.26
N LEU A 43 -5.41 -5.24 7.49
CA LEU A 43 -5.90 -5.78 6.23
C LEU A 43 -4.76 -5.98 5.23
N LEU A 44 -3.88 -4.98 5.06
CA LEU A 44 -2.72 -5.08 4.15
C LEU A 44 -1.76 -6.21 4.58
N ARG A 45 -1.50 -6.37 5.88
CA ARG A 45 -0.64 -7.44 6.41
C ARG A 45 -1.23 -8.83 6.19
N ILE A 46 -2.55 -8.99 6.29
CA ILE A 46 -3.23 -10.24 5.95
C ILE A 46 -3.05 -10.53 4.46
N LEU A 47 -3.29 -9.57 3.58
CA LEU A 47 -3.10 -9.72 2.14
C LEU A 47 -1.65 -10.04 1.78
N ALA A 48 -0.69 -9.43 2.46
CA ALA A 48 0.74 -9.72 2.30
C ALA A 48 1.16 -11.08 2.89
N GLY A 49 0.24 -11.84 3.52
CA GLY A 49 0.52 -13.15 4.12
C GLY A 49 1.35 -13.08 5.43
N LEU A 50 1.47 -11.89 6.02
CA LEU A 50 2.21 -11.64 7.27
C LEU A 50 1.37 -11.94 8.50
N GLU A 51 0.04 -11.82 8.41
CA GLU A 51 -0.90 -12.19 9.46
C GLU A 51 -1.75 -13.38 8.98
N ARG A 52 -1.78 -14.45 9.79
CA ARG A 52 -2.46 -15.70 9.42
C ARG A 52 -3.54 -16.11 10.42
N ASN A 53 -3.60 -15.46 11.58
CA ASN A 53 -4.49 -15.87 12.66
C ASN A 53 -5.84 -15.13 12.60
N TYR A 54 -6.51 -15.18 11.45
CA TYR A 54 -7.83 -14.59 11.22
C TYR A 54 -8.89 -15.67 10.98
N LYS A 55 -10.17 -15.27 11.04
CA LYS A 55 -11.33 -16.07 10.64
C LYS A 55 -11.89 -15.53 9.32
N GLY A 56 -12.58 -16.37 8.57
CA GLY A 56 -13.10 -16.04 7.24
C GLY A 56 -12.24 -16.60 6.13
N ASP A 57 -12.56 -16.24 4.90
CA ASP A 57 -11.85 -16.69 3.70
C ASP A 57 -11.21 -15.51 2.96
N VAL A 58 -9.93 -15.64 2.63
CA VAL A 58 -9.17 -14.63 1.87
C VAL A 58 -8.47 -15.33 0.73
N LYS A 59 -8.76 -14.91 -0.50
CA LYS A 59 -8.17 -15.49 -1.71
C LYS A 59 -7.52 -14.42 -2.58
N ILE A 60 -6.33 -14.72 -3.08
CA ILE A 60 -5.57 -13.92 -4.04
C ILE A 60 -5.33 -14.78 -5.25
N LYS A 61 -6.02 -14.49 -6.38
CA LYS A 61 -6.05 -15.35 -7.57
C LYS A 61 -6.43 -16.81 -7.26
N GLY A 62 -7.32 -17.00 -6.28
CA GLY A 62 -7.80 -18.32 -5.85
C GLY A 62 -6.95 -19.01 -4.76
N GLU A 63 -5.77 -18.48 -4.43
CA GLU A 63 -4.86 -19.02 -3.43
C GLU A 63 -4.95 -18.26 -2.09
N ASN A 64 -4.60 -18.93 -0.99
CA ASN A 64 -4.50 -18.28 0.31
C ASN A 64 -3.29 -17.31 0.36
N PRO A 65 -3.38 -16.20 1.11
CA PRO A 65 -2.23 -15.30 1.31
C PRO A 65 -1.00 -16.00 1.87
N GLY A 66 0.17 -15.68 1.36
CA GLY A 66 1.46 -16.30 1.71
C GLY A 66 1.92 -17.31 0.65
N GLY A 67 3.07 -17.94 0.88
CA GLY A 67 3.60 -18.96 -0.03
C GLY A 67 3.56 -18.55 -1.51
N LEU A 68 2.62 -19.14 -2.26
CA LEU A 68 2.50 -18.91 -3.71
C LEU A 68 2.14 -17.46 -4.08
N THR A 69 1.42 -16.74 -3.22
CA THR A 69 1.01 -15.36 -3.52
C THR A 69 2.10 -14.32 -3.26
N ASN A 70 3.16 -14.66 -2.53
CA ASN A 70 4.25 -13.74 -2.20
C ASN A 70 5.01 -13.24 -3.44
N SER A 71 5.09 -14.06 -4.50
CA SER A 71 5.68 -13.66 -5.78
C SER A 71 4.81 -12.66 -6.54
N LEU A 72 3.50 -12.61 -6.26
CA LEU A 72 2.55 -11.70 -6.90
C LEU A 72 2.47 -10.34 -6.20
N ILE A 73 2.93 -10.25 -4.94
CA ILE A 73 2.70 -9.09 -4.08
C ILE A 73 4.01 -8.36 -3.80
N SER A 74 3.98 -7.05 -3.97
CA SER A 74 4.97 -6.14 -3.41
C SER A 74 4.31 -5.32 -2.31
N TYR A 75 4.77 -5.49 -1.08
CA TYR A 75 4.21 -4.81 0.09
C TYR A 75 5.19 -3.79 0.65
N GLN A 76 4.72 -2.56 0.80
CA GLN A 76 5.38 -1.50 1.54
C GLN A 76 4.71 -1.36 2.91
N PRO A 77 5.36 -1.72 4.02
CA PRO A 77 4.85 -1.44 5.36
C PRO A 77 5.02 0.04 5.72
N ASP A 78 4.26 0.55 6.68
CA ASP A 78 4.42 1.91 7.23
C ASP A 78 5.84 2.14 7.79
N HIS A 79 6.43 1.10 8.38
CA HIS A 79 7.82 1.13 8.85
C HIS A 79 8.61 -0.06 8.29
N LEU A 80 9.68 0.25 7.58
CA LEU A 80 10.60 -0.74 7.05
C LEU A 80 11.56 -1.21 8.16
N ALA A 81 11.48 -2.48 8.54
CA ALA A 81 12.38 -3.10 9.50
C ALA A 81 13.70 -3.53 8.81
N ILE A 82 14.53 -2.56 8.48
CA ILE A 82 15.89 -2.77 7.94
C ILE A 82 16.90 -2.20 8.94
N ASP A 83 18.06 -2.86 9.06
CA ASP A 83 19.16 -2.39 9.90
C ASP A 83 19.61 -0.99 9.43
N ASP A 84 19.53 -0.04 10.31
CA ASP A 84 19.88 1.37 10.09
C ASP A 84 21.37 1.58 9.72
N ASN A 85 22.24 0.61 9.96
CA ASN A 85 23.65 0.68 9.62
C ASN A 85 23.96 0.24 8.18
N LEU A 86 23.03 -0.42 7.51
CA LEU A 86 23.20 -0.81 6.11
C LEU A 86 23.18 0.42 5.20
N LYS A 87 24.04 0.38 4.18
CA LYS A 87 23.95 1.29 3.05
C LYS A 87 22.78 0.89 2.14
N ILE A 88 22.23 1.85 1.42
CA ILE A 88 21.13 1.60 0.48
C ILE A 88 21.54 0.57 -0.57
N VAL A 89 22.77 0.61 -1.07
CA VAL A 89 23.29 -0.40 -2.01
C VAL A 89 23.31 -1.81 -1.43
N GLU A 90 23.60 -1.97 -0.15
CA GLU A 90 23.61 -3.28 0.54
C GLU A 90 22.19 -3.84 0.69
N ILE A 91 21.19 -2.96 0.84
CA ILE A 91 19.77 -3.33 0.86
C ILE A 91 19.33 -3.88 -0.50
N VAL A 92 19.82 -3.29 -1.61
CA VAL A 92 19.58 -3.81 -2.96
C VAL A 92 20.08 -5.25 -3.10
N ASP A 93 21.27 -5.54 -2.57
CA ASP A 93 21.84 -6.90 -2.62
C ASP A 93 21.01 -7.91 -1.82
N LEU A 94 20.36 -7.48 -0.70
CA LEU A 94 19.41 -8.30 0.02
C LEU A 94 18.15 -8.55 -0.81
N TYR A 95 17.56 -7.50 -1.39
CA TYR A 95 16.34 -7.64 -2.21
C TYR A 95 16.57 -8.55 -3.41
N ARG A 96 17.70 -8.48 -4.08
CA ARG A 96 18.08 -9.39 -5.18
C ARG A 96 18.18 -10.85 -4.77
N LYS A 97 18.55 -11.13 -3.51
CA LYS A 97 18.62 -12.50 -2.99
C LYS A 97 17.25 -13.07 -2.65
N PHE A 98 16.33 -12.21 -2.16
CA PHE A 98 15.01 -12.65 -1.72
C PHE A 98 13.93 -12.59 -2.81
N TYR A 99 14.10 -11.73 -3.81
CA TYR A 99 13.11 -11.47 -4.85
C TYR A 99 13.75 -11.60 -6.23
N GLU A 100 13.45 -12.70 -6.92
CA GLU A 100 13.96 -12.97 -8.29
C GLU A 100 13.47 -11.93 -9.30
N ASP A 101 12.31 -11.32 -9.04
CA ASP A 101 11.66 -10.30 -9.86
C ASP A 101 12.13 -8.87 -9.56
N PHE A 102 13.14 -8.67 -8.68
CA PHE A 102 13.64 -7.36 -8.31
C PHE A 102 14.51 -6.75 -9.42
N GLN A 103 14.18 -5.54 -9.83
CA GLN A 103 14.81 -4.80 -10.93
C GLN A 103 15.76 -3.72 -10.38
N SER A 104 17.03 -4.07 -10.19
CA SER A 104 18.03 -3.15 -9.60
C SER A 104 18.22 -1.86 -10.41
N ASN A 105 18.17 -1.91 -11.73
CA ASN A 105 18.31 -0.71 -12.56
C ASN A 105 17.15 0.26 -12.29
N LYS A 106 15.91 -0.24 -12.29
CA LYS A 106 14.73 0.55 -11.95
C LYS A 106 14.85 1.19 -10.56
N PHE A 107 15.39 0.44 -9.58
CA PHE A 107 15.61 0.99 -8.25
C PHE A 107 16.58 2.18 -8.27
N TYR A 108 17.71 2.07 -8.97
CA TYR A 108 18.68 3.16 -9.06
C TYR A 108 18.14 4.37 -9.82
N ASP A 109 17.36 4.16 -10.88
CA ASP A 109 16.66 5.23 -11.60
C ASP A 109 15.69 5.99 -10.69
N LEU A 110 14.97 5.25 -9.81
CA LEU A 110 14.07 5.85 -8.83
C LEU A 110 14.81 6.62 -7.72
N LEU A 111 15.98 6.12 -7.27
CA LEU A 111 16.81 6.86 -6.31
C LEU A 111 17.32 8.17 -6.92
N GLU A 112 17.74 8.16 -8.19
CA GLU A 112 18.15 9.37 -8.91
C GLU A 112 16.98 10.37 -9.00
N LYS A 113 15.78 9.90 -9.40
CA LYS A 113 14.56 10.73 -9.43
C LYS A 113 14.24 11.35 -8.08
N PHE A 114 14.56 10.67 -6.97
CA PHE A 114 14.34 11.13 -5.60
C PHE A 114 15.50 11.95 -5.01
N ASP A 115 16.60 12.13 -5.77
CA ASP A 115 17.83 12.79 -5.33
C ASP A 115 18.43 12.14 -4.05
N ILE A 116 18.53 10.80 -4.05
CA ILE A 116 19.05 10.02 -2.92
C ILE A 116 20.27 9.22 -3.36
N SER A 117 21.42 9.44 -2.69
CA SER A 117 22.63 8.66 -2.95
C SER A 117 22.53 7.23 -2.43
N LYS A 118 22.86 6.26 -3.26
CA LYS A 118 22.91 4.83 -2.89
C LYS A 118 23.95 4.49 -1.82
N ASP A 119 24.93 5.36 -1.60
CA ASP A 119 26.03 5.15 -0.65
C ASP A 119 25.71 5.60 0.78
N LEU A 120 24.55 6.27 0.99
CA LEU A 120 24.06 6.64 2.30
C LEU A 120 23.66 5.40 3.10
N LYS A 121 23.91 5.45 4.41
CA LYS A 121 23.33 4.49 5.36
C LYS A 121 21.91 4.90 5.71
N MET A 122 21.06 3.93 6.03
CA MET A 122 19.66 4.21 6.39
C MET A 122 19.54 5.19 7.57
N LYS A 123 20.44 5.14 8.56
CA LYS A 123 20.46 6.09 9.69
C LYS A 123 20.79 7.53 9.29
N GLU A 124 21.41 7.74 8.13
CA GLU A 124 21.74 9.06 7.60
C GLU A 124 20.57 9.66 6.81
N CYS A 125 19.57 8.84 6.49
CA CYS A 125 18.38 9.27 5.78
C CYS A 125 17.37 9.92 6.73
N SER A 126 16.79 11.05 6.32
CA SER A 126 15.60 11.59 6.98
C SER A 126 14.42 10.64 6.86
N LYS A 127 13.34 10.83 7.64
CA LYS A 127 12.13 10.02 7.52
C LYS A 127 11.60 10.02 6.08
N GLY A 128 11.45 11.19 5.46
CA GLY A 128 10.97 11.28 4.08
C GLY A 128 11.90 10.63 3.04
N MET A 129 13.25 10.62 3.27
CA MET A 129 14.17 9.87 2.42
C MET A 129 13.98 8.36 2.59
N ARG A 130 13.78 7.87 3.82
CA ARG A 130 13.51 6.45 4.11
C ARG A 130 12.23 5.99 3.41
N ASP A 131 11.15 6.79 3.49
CA ASP A 131 9.89 6.50 2.82
C ASP A 131 10.07 6.42 1.29
N LYS A 132 10.83 7.34 0.69
CA LYS A 132 11.17 7.32 -0.74
C LYS A 132 12.00 6.08 -1.13
N VAL A 133 13.00 5.69 -0.33
CA VAL A 133 13.77 4.46 -0.55
C VAL A 133 12.85 3.24 -0.50
N GLN A 134 11.95 3.19 0.45
CA GLN A 134 11.00 2.10 0.62
C GLN A 134 10.03 1.98 -0.56
N ILE A 135 9.52 3.11 -1.06
CA ILE A 135 8.72 3.17 -2.29
C ILE A 135 9.53 2.66 -3.48
N ALA A 136 10.78 3.12 -3.64
CA ALA A 136 11.66 2.66 -4.71
C ALA A 136 11.89 1.15 -4.66
N LEU A 137 12.13 0.57 -3.48
CA LEU A 137 12.25 -0.89 -3.29
C LEU A 137 10.97 -1.62 -3.72
N THR A 138 9.82 -1.11 -3.30
CA THR A 138 8.51 -1.72 -3.57
C THR A 138 8.18 -1.68 -5.06
N LEU A 139 8.35 -0.53 -5.72
CA LEU A 139 8.07 -0.34 -7.14
C LEU A 139 9.08 -1.04 -8.06
N SER A 140 10.24 -1.40 -7.54
CA SER A 140 11.29 -2.11 -8.30
C SER A 140 11.05 -3.62 -8.37
N ARG A 141 10.02 -4.15 -7.73
CA ARG A 141 9.54 -5.50 -7.95
C ARG A 141 8.59 -5.56 -9.14
N LYS A 142 8.63 -6.66 -9.89
CA LYS A 142 7.67 -6.92 -10.98
C LYS A 142 6.45 -7.68 -10.44
N ALA A 143 5.75 -7.05 -9.49
CA ALA A 143 4.57 -7.62 -8.85
C ALA A 143 3.30 -7.34 -9.67
N LYS A 144 2.22 -8.10 -9.37
CA LYS A 144 0.87 -7.86 -9.89
C LYS A 144 -0.02 -7.12 -8.90
N ILE A 145 0.36 -7.12 -7.63
CA ILE A 145 -0.38 -6.47 -6.55
C ILE A 145 0.62 -5.65 -5.76
N TYR A 146 0.41 -4.35 -5.71
CA TYR A 146 1.16 -3.43 -4.88
C TYR A 146 0.29 -3.01 -3.70
N LEU A 147 0.78 -3.25 -2.49
CA LEU A 147 0.14 -2.88 -1.24
C LEU A 147 1.00 -1.81 -0.58
N LEU A 148 0.53 -0.57 -0.53
CA LEU A 148 1.28 0.55 0.03
C LEU A 148 0.60 1.03 1.32
N ASP A 149 1.29 0.90 2.45
CA ASP A 149 0.78 1.29 3.76
C ASP A 149 1.34 2.66 4.15
N GLU A 150 0.48 3.69 4.13
CA GLU A 150 0.80 5.10 4.42
C GLU A 150 2.03 5.64 3.65
N PRO A 151 2.14 5.46 2.31
CA PRO A 151 3.38 5.67 1.55
C PRO A 151 3.89 7.11 1.56
N ILE A 152 3.07 8.08 1.92
CA ILE A 152 3.38 9.52 1.87
C ILE A 152 3.32 10.21 3.23
N SER A 153 3.13 9.47 4.33
CA SER A 153 2.91 10.03 5.67
C SER A 153 4.11 10.82 6.19
N GLY A 154 5.33 10.38 5.88
CA GLY A 154 6.58 11.04 6.27
C GLY A 154 7.17 11.96 5.21
N VAL A 155 6.53 12.07 4.05
CA VAL A 155 7.02 12.88 2.93
C VAL A 155 6.52 14.32 3.07
N ASP A 156 7.41 15.28 2.88
CA ASP A 156 7.04 16.71 2.89
C ASP A 156 6.06 17.05 1.76
N PRO A 157 5.19 18.07 1.92
CA PRO A 157 4.14 18.39 0.96
C PRO A 157 4.63 18.63 -0.48
N LYS A 158 5.82 19.22 -0.65
CA LYS A 158 6.38 19.49 -1.98
C LYS A 158 6.81 18.20 -2.69
N SER A 159 7.36 17.25 -1.93
CA SER A 159 7.83 15.97 -2.46
C SER A 159 6.69 14.96 -2.66
N ARG A 160 5.53 15.12 -2.01
CA ARG A 160 4.39 14.18 -2.15
C ARG A 160 3.96 14.01 -3.60
N LYS A 161 3.87 15.10 -4.36
CA LYS A 161 3.52 15.04 -5.78
C LYS A 161 4.50 14.16 -6.56
N ILE A 162 5.81 14.35 -6.37
CA ILE A 162 6.84 13.55 -7.05
C ILE A 162 6.68 12.06 -6.72
N VAL A 163 6.38 11.75 -5.45
CA VAL A 163 6.17 10.36 -5.01
C VAL A 163 4.93 9.77 -5.65
N ILE A 164 3.80 10.48 -5.66
CA ILE A 164 2.54 10.04 -6.26
C ILE A 164 2.71 9.84 -7.77
N ASP A 165 3.27 10.82 -8.47
CA ASP A 165 3.56 10.72 -9.92
C ASP A 165 4.47 9.50 -10.19
N THR A 166 5.46 9.26 -9.31
CA THR A 166 6.35 8.09 -9.44
C THR A 166 5.60 6.77 -9.24
N ILE A 167 4.65 6.70 -8.30
CA ILE A 167 3.81 5.51 -8.09
C ILE A 167 2.98 5.23 -9.34
N ILE A 168 2.31 6.25 -9.90
CA ILE A 168 1.46 6.12 -11.10
C ILE A 168 2.29 5.69 -12.31
N ASP A 169 3.41 6.38 -12.58
CA ASP A 169 4.30 6.10 -13.72
C ASP A 169 4.85 4.66 -13.71
N ASN A 170 4.89 4.02 -12.54
CA ASN A 170 5.43 2.69 -12.35
C ASN A 170 4.38 1.60 -12.09
N PHE A 171 3.10 1.96 -12.06
CA PHE A 171 2.01 1.01 -11.92
C PHE A 171 1.64 0.40 -13.29
N ASP A 172 1.56 -0.94 -13.32
CA ASP A 172 1.01 -1.67 -14.48
C ASP A 172 -0.49 -1.87 -14.25
N TYR A 173 -1.32 -1.21 -15.06
CA TYR A 173 -2.79 -1.34 -15.01
C TYR A 173 -3.33 -2.74 -15.30
N GLN A 174 -2.47 -3.75 -15.49
CA GLN A 174 -2.86 -5.15 -15.45
C GLN A 174 -2.82 -5.75 -14.03
N GLY A 175 -2.52 -4.93 -13.03
CA GLY A 175 -2.41 -5.32 -11.62
C GLY A 175 -3.41 -4.59 -10.74
N ILE A 176 -3.16 -4.65 -9.43
CA ILE A 176 -3.88 -3.93 -8.38
C ILE A 176 -2.88 -3.04 -7.64
N LEU A 177 -3.21 -1.77 -7.47
CA LEU A 177 -2.51 -0.87 -6.55
C LEU A 177 -3.47 -0.49 -5.42
N LEU A 178 -3.19 -0.95 -4.20
CA LEU A 178 -3.96 -0.63 -3.00
C LEU A 178 -3.12 0.28 -2.11
N ILE A 179 -3.58 1.51 -1.92
CA ILE A 179 -2.91 2.53 -1.10
C ILE A 179 -3.74 2.76 0.16
N SER A 180 -3.19 2.46 1.33
CA SER A 180 -3.79 2.88 2.59
C SER A 180 -3.31 4.29 2.95
N THR A 181 -4.22 5.16 3.34
CA THR A 181 -3.85 6.48 3.85
C THR A 181 -4.98 7.16 4.62
N HIS A 182 -4.59 8.09 5.50
CA HIS A 182 -5.49 9.07 6.10
C HIS A 182 -5.34 10.47 5.44
N LEU A 183 -4.38 10.64 4.50
CA LEU A 183 -4.14 11.87 3.74
C LEU A 183 -4.89 11.81 2.39
N ILE A 184 -6.22 11.86 2.44
CA ILE A 184 -7.11 11.59 1.31
C ILE A 184 -6.87 12.57 0.17
N SER A 185 -6.86 13.89 0.45
CA SER A 185 -6.64 14.94 -0.54
C SER A 185 -5.35 14.79 -1.36
N ALA A 186 -4.34 14.10 -0.80
CA ALA A 186 -3.09 13.88 -1.52
C ALA A 186 -3.21 12.81 -2.63
N VAL A 187 -4.13 11.86 -2.49
CA VAL A 187 -4.26 10.71 -3.41
C VAL A 187 -5.59 10.67 -4.18
N GLU A 188 -6.63 11.39 -3.77
CA GLU A 188 -7.98 11.27 -4.32
C GLU A 188 -8.08 11.44 -5.83
N ASN A 189 -7.19 12.26 -6.43
CA ASN A 189 -7.20 12.52 -7.87
C ASN A 189 -6.68 11.35 -8.72
N ILE A 190 -6.03 10.37 -8.10
CA ILE A 190 -5.47 9.20 -8.79
C ILE A 190 -6.27 7.93 -8.56
N LEU A 191 -7.28 7.98 -7.67
CA LEU A 191 -8.06 6.80 -7.32
C LEU A 191 -9.13 6.49 -8.34
N ASP A 192 -9.21 5.22 -8.75
CA ASP A 192 -10.33 4.65 -9.50
C ASP A 192 -11.45 4.21 -8.54
N ARG A 193 -11.10 3.82 -7.31
CA ARG A 193 -12.03 3.31 -6.29
C ARG A 193 -11.64 3.77 -4.90
N ALA A 194 -12.63 4.12 -4.09
CA ALA A 194 -12.46 4.46 -2.68
C ALA A 194 -13.16 3.43 -1.78
N ILE A 195 -12.44 2.96 -0.76
CA ILE A 195 -12.94 2.09 0.29
C ILE A 195 -12.74 2.82 1.61
N PHE A 196 -13.86 3.13 2.29
CA PHE A 196 -13.80 3.75 3.62
C PHE A 196 -13.90 2.66 4.69
N LEU A 197 -12.88 2.61 5.55
CA LEU A 197 -12.75 1.63 6.62
C LEU A 197 -12.86 2.33 7.97
N ASP A 198 -13.86 1.99 8.76
CA ASP A 198 -14.03 2.44 10.16
C ASP A 198 -14.21 1.27 11.10
N LYS A 199 -13.48 1.28 12.21
CA LYS A 199 -13.56 0.28 13.28
C LYS A 199 -13.67 -1.17 12.79
N GLY A 200 -12.87 -1.48 11.76
CA GLY A 200 -12.78 -2.81 11.15
C GLY A 200 -13.89 -3.17 10.18
N LYS A 201 -14.74 -2.22 9.78
CA LYS A 201 -15.84 -2.42 8.82
C LYS A 201 -15.70 -1.53 7.61
N ILE A 202 -16.08 -2.05 6.46
CA ILE A 202 -16.21 -1.25 5.25
C ILE A 202 -17.52 -0.49 5.32
N ILE A 203 -17.43 0.84 5.28
CA ILE A 203 -18.59 1.74 5.26
C ILE A 203 -18.96 2.10 3.83
N ILE A 204 -17.98 2.35 2.99
CA ILE A 204 -18.13 2.69 1.57
C ILE A 204 -17.17 1.82 0.75
N ASN A 205 -17.64 1.37 -0.41
CA ASN A 205 -16.84 0.73 -1.46
C ASN A 205 -17.43 1.12 -2.82
N GLN A 206 -16.97 2.24 -3.37
CA GLN A 206 -17.51 2.86 -4.59
C GLN A 206 -16.41 3.27 -5.55
N SER A 207 -16.73 3.43 -6.84
CA SER A 207 -15.80 4.06 -7.76
C SER A 207 -15.62 5.54 -7.40
N ALA A 208 -14.43 6.07 -7.67
CA ALA A 208 -14.15 7.48 -7.41
C ALA A 208 -15.03 8.41 -8.25
N ASP A 209 -15.34 7.99 -9.46
CA ASP A 209 -16.20 8.76 -10.37
C ASP A 209 -17.66 8.78 -9.90
N GLU A 210 -18.21 7.65 -9.41
CA GLU A 210 -19.56 7.62 -8.78
C GLU A 210 -19.64 8.61 -7.60
N ILE A 211 -18.61 8.70 -6.76
CA ILE A 211 -18.60 9.67 -5.65
C ILE A 211 -18.63 11.10 -6.18
N ARG A 212 -17.81 11.42 -7.19
CA ARG A 212 -17.73 12.77 -7.77
C ARG A 212 -19.01 13.16 -8.49
N GLU A 213 -19.60 12.26 -9.29
CA GLU A 213 -20.77 12.53 -10.13
C GLU A 213 -22.07 12.52 -9.30
N ASP A 214 -22.31 11.48 -8.48
CA ASP A 214 -23.55 11.30 -7.75
C ASP A 214 -23.68 12.23 -6.53
N LYS A 215 -22.54 12.53 -5.88
CA LYS A 215 -22.53 13.37 -4.67
C LYS A 215 -22.15 14.81 -4.95
N GLY A 216 -21.46 15.09 -6.08
CA GLY A 216 -20.92 16.41 -6.37
C GLY A 216 -19.84 16.86 -5.40
N MET A 217 -19.14 15.90 -4.77
CA MET A 217 -18.13 16.10 -3.73
C MET A 217 -16.80 15.48 -4.12
N THR A 218 -15.72 15.96 -3.50
CA THR A 218 -14.44 15.25 -3.51
C THR A 218 -14.53 14.00 -2.62
N ILE A 219 -13.59 13.07 -2.78
CA ILE A 219 -13.54 11.86 -1.94
C ILE A 219 -13.29 12.24 -0.48
N GLU A 220 -12.46 13.28 -0.24
CA GLU A 220 -12.18 13.78 1.11
C GLU A 220 -13.43 14.39 1.76
N GLU A 221 -14.20 15.22 1.04
CA GLU A 221 -15.45 15.81 1.55
C GLU A 221 -16.49 14.72 1.89
N TYR A 222 -16.65 13.73 1.00
CA TYR A 222 -17.57 12.62 1.24
C TYR A 222 -17.11 11.75 2.42
N PHE A 223 -15.80 11.54 2.58
CA PHE A 223 -15.27 10.85 3.76
C PHE A 223 -15.63 11.56 5.05
N VAL A 224 -15.47 12.89 5.12
CA VAL A 224 -15.82 13.70 6.31
C VAL A 224 -17.31 13.67 6.60
N GLU A 225 -18.16 13.56 5.55
CA GLU A 225 -19.64 13.51 5.74
C GLU A 225 -20.10 12.18 6.36
N VAL A 226 -19.46 11.04 6.00
CA VAL A 226 -19.96 9.71 6.37
C VAL A 226 -19.23 9.06 7.54
N MET A 227 -18.07 9.61 7.97
CA MET A 227 -17.24 9.07 9.06
C MET A 227 -17.44 9.81 10.37
#